data_c5306fee4e9a040f0175e4524621e36f
#
_entry.id   c5306fee4e9a040f0175e4524621e36f
#
_cell.length_a   1.000
_cell.length_b   1.000
_cell.length_c   1.000
_cell.angle_alpha   90.00
_cell.angle_beta   90.00
_cell.angle_gamma   90.00
#
_symmetry.space_group_name_H-M   'P 1'
#
loop_
_entity.id
_entity.type
_entity.pdbx_description
1 polymer ?
#
loop_
_entity_poly.entity_id
_entity_poly.type
_entity_poly.pdbx_seq_one_letter_code
_entity_poly.pdbx_strand_id
1 'polypeptide(L)'
;MNHDINVKKMRLNCFRQSKVPGEFMLQMRVPGGMVDAKYLSYVEHIANTWGDGNFHFGTRQTFDITGIKYENIPAVNEYLEQYIKEVDAELCGVNMDTVAHEPQPWDPKAGYPTIGARNITACVGNYHCICGNCNTFELARKIEPIIFPSHYHIKINIAGCPNDCNKAHLCDFGIIGVARMTYHPERCIGCGACVRACEHGATRVLSLNEGTGKIEKDPCCCVGCGECVKACPTSAWTRQETKFYRVILGGRTA
;
A
#
# COMPACT_ATOMS: atom_id res chain seq x y z
N MET A 1 -0.49 -1.37 40.31
CA MET A 1 0.44 -0.22 40.43
C MET A 1 0.08 0.76 39.33
N ASN A 2 -0.29 2.00 39.67
CA ASN A 2 -0.46 3.06 38.64
C ASN A 2 0.93 3.47 38.16
N HIS A 3 1.40 2.83 37.12
CA HIS A 3 2.57 3.35 36.41
C HIS A 3 2.16 4.63 35.70
N ASP A 4 2.93 5.68 35.88
CA ASP A 4 2.81 6.92 35.10
C ASP A 4 3.27 6.64 33.68
N ILE A 5 2.37 6.02 32.90
CA ILE A 5 2.66 5.53 31.55
C ILE A 5 2.62 6.72 30.60
N ASN A 6 3.75 7.07 30.03
CA ASN A 6 3.80 8.10 28.98
C ASN A 6 3.21 7.57 27.66
N VAL A 7 1.88 7.66 27.54
CA VAL A 7 1.12 7.20 26.36
C VAL A 7 1.62 7.84 25.06
N LYS A 8 2.09 9.10 25.10
CA LYS A 8 2.67 9.74 23.93
C LYS A 8 3.92 9.00 23.47
N LYS A 9 4.83 8.69 24.41
CA LYS A 9 6.05 7.93 24.11
C LYS A 9 5.72 6.53 23.55
N MET A 10 4.74 5.85 24.12
CA MET A 10 4.33 4.53 23.63
C MET A 10 3.78 4.56 22.19
N ARG A 11 3.05 5.61 21.83
CA ARG A 11 2.57 5.80 20.45
C ARG A 11 3.69 5.97 19.43
N LEU A 12 4.85 6.47 19.86
CA LEU A 12 6.04 6.60 19.01
C LEU A 12 6.58 5.23 18.57
N ASN A 13 6.32 4.20 19.35
CA ASN A 13 6.84 2.85 19.17
C ASN A 13 5.75 1.85 18.71
N CYS A 14 4.78 2.30 17.94
CA CYS A 14 3.67 1.47 17.43
C CYS A 14 2.75 0.85 18.46
N PHE A 15 2.89 1.17 19.74
CA PHE A 15 1.96 0.73 20.77
C PHE A 15 0.82 1.72 20.93
N ARG A 16 -0.41 1.24 20.78
CA ARG A 16 -1.63 2.02 20.97
C ARG A 16 -2.27 1.62 22.30
N GLN A 17 -2.61 2.60 23.10
CA GLN A 17 -3.31 2.35 24.36
C GLN A 17 -4.65 1.65 24.11
N SER A 18 -4.89 0.57 24.84
CA SER A 18 -6.19 -0.11 24.89
C SER A 18 -7.17 0.69 25.76
N LYS A 19 -8.45 0.34 25.68
CA LYS A 19 -9.47 0.78 26.63
C LYS A 19 -9.26 0.20 28.05
N VAL A 20 -8.51 -0.88 28.14
CA VAL A 20 -8.16 -1.51 29.42
C VAL A 20 -6.89 -0.84 29.95
N PRO A 21 -6.92 -0.26 31.18
CA PRO A 21 -5.76 0.40 31.74
C PRO A 21 -4.55 -0.54 31.86
N GLY A 22 -3.39 -0.07 31.40
CA GLY A 22 -2.14 -0.84 31.43
C GLY A 22 -1.96 -1.83 30.28
N GLU A 23 -2.94 -1.94 29.38
CA GLU A 23 -2.84 -2.75 28.17
C GLU A 23 -2.64 -1.91 26.92
N PHE A 24 -1.95 -2.51 25.95
CA PHE A 24 -1.61 -1.90 24.67
C PHE A 24 -1.91 -2.85 23.52
N MET A 25 -2.06 -2.28 22.34
CA MET A 25 -2.10 -2.96 21.05
C MET A 25 -0.83 -2.62 20.29
N LEU A 26 -0.08 -3.63 19.87
CA LEU A 26 1.04 -3.46 18.95
C LEU A 26 0.53 -3.39 17.51
N GLN A 27 1.02 -2.45 16.73
CA GLN A 27 0.77 -2.36 15.29
C GLN A 27 2.05 -2.67 14.52
N MET A 28 2.21 -3.91 14.07
CA MET A 28 3.36 -4.30 13.23
C MET A 28 3.20 -3.76 11.81
N ARG A 29 4.23 -3.07 11.32
CA ARG A 29 4.24 -2.55 9.95
C ARG A 29 4.39 -3.68 8.93
N VAL A 30 3.68 -3.54 7.82
CA VAL A 30 3.77 -4.43 6.66
C VAL A 30 3.79 -3.55 5.40
N PRO A 31 4.96 -3.02 5.00
CA PRO A 31 5.05 -2.08 3.89
C PRO A 31 4.43 -2.62 2.60
N GLY A 32 3.41 -1.91 2.10
CA GLY A 32 2.65 -2.36 0.94
C GLY A 32 1.71 -3.55 1.20
N GLY A 33 1.54 -3.97 2.46
CA GLY A 33 0.62 -5.05 2.82
C GLY A 33 1.07 -6.45 2.42
N MET A 34 2.35 -6.65 2.05
CA MET A 34 2.87 -7.96 1.66
C MET A 34 4.26 -8.22 2.23
N VAL A 35 4.36 -9.29 3.00
CA VAL A 35 5.61 -9.85 3.53
C VAL A 35 5.60 -11.37 3.36
N ASP A 36 6.75 -12.01 3.57
CA ASP A 36 6.85 -13.46 3.58
C ASP A 36 5.97 -14.07 4.69
N ALA A 37 5.29 -15.18 4.36
CA ALA A 37 4.41 -15.88 5.31
C ALA A 37 5.15 -16.37 6.57
N LYS A 38 6.47 -16.58 6.51
CA LYS A 38 7.29 -16.94 7.67
C LYS A 38 7.13 -15.96 8.84
N TYR A 39 6.84 -14.66 8.55
CA TYR A 39 6.67 -13.64 9.58
C TYR A 39 5.37 -13.75 10.38
N LEU A 40 4.42 -14.59 9.95
CA LEU A 40 3.25 -14.91 10.78
C LEU A 40 3.62 -15.58 12.09
N SER A 41 4.78 -16.25 12.14
CA SER A 41 5.30 -16.83 13.38
C SER A 41 5.59 -15.78 14.47
N TYR A 42 6.00 -14.57 14.07
CA TYR A 42 6.16 -13.45 15.02
C TYR A 42 4.82 -13.01 15.59
N VAL A 43 3.79 -12.91 14.75
CA VAL A 43 2.44 -12.52 15.16
C VAL A 43 1.87 -13.55 16.14
N GLU A 44 1.95 -14.83 15.78
CA GLU A 44 1.50 -15.94 16.61
C GLU A 44 2.20 -15.96 17.96
N HIS A 45 3.53 -15.89 17.97
CA HIS A 45 4.32 -15.95 19.20
C HIS A 45 4.01 -14.78 20.14
N ILE A 46 3.97 -13.55 19.61
CA ILE A 46 3.68 -12.36 20.41
C ILE A 46 2.26 -12.41 20.97
N ALA A 47 1.28 -12.78 20.14
CA ALA A 47 -0.11 -12.87 20.57
C ALA A 47 -0.31 -13.88 21.69
N ASN A 48 0.31 -15.07 21.60
CA ASN A 48 0.16 -16.15 22.56
C ASN A 48 1.02 -15.96 23.82
N THR A 49 2.18 -15.30 23.71
CA THR A 49 3.10 -15.18 24.86
C THR A 49 2.83 -13.93 25.69
N TRP A 50 2.57 -12.79 25.03
CA TRP A 50 2.46 -11.49 25.71
C TRP A 50 1.14 -10.78 25.48
N GLY A 51 0.34 -11.22 24.48
CA GLY A 51 -0.98 -10.69 24.15
C GLY A 51 -2.12 -11.49 24.77
N ASP A 52 -3.31 -11.32 24.21
CA ASP A 52 -4.54 -12.02 24.61
C ASP A 52 -4.88 -13.22 23.70
N GLY A 53 -3.91 -13.70 22.90
CA GLY A 53 -4.09 -14.80 21.96
C GLY A 53 -4.76 -14.40 20.64
N ASN A 54 -5.05 -13.12 20.44
CA ASN A 54 -5.71 -12.61 19.26
C ASN A 54 -4.86 -11.60 18.50
N PHE A 55 -5.08 -11.51 17.19
CA PHE A 55 -4.58 -10.41 16.37
C PHE A 55 -5.66 -9.96 15.38
N HIS A 56 -5.54 -8.74 14.91
CA HIS A 56 -6.45 -8.10 13.98
C HIS A 56 -5.69 -7.61 12.74
N PHE A 57 -6.27 -7.77 11.56
CA PHE A 57 -5.76 -7.11 10.37
C PHE A 57 -6.13 -5.62 10.40
N GLY A 58 -5.14 -4.78 10.63
CA GLY A 58 -5.34 -3.35 10.71
C GLY A 58 -5.88 -2.75 9.41
N THR A 59 -6.62 -1.66 9.52
CA THR A 59 -7.21 -0.94 8.36
C THR A 59 -6.16 -0.46 7.35
N ARG A 60 -4.89 -0.44 7.75
CA ARG A 60 -3.76 -0.08 6.89
C ARG A 60 -2.83 -1.27 6.63
N GLN A 61 -3.40 -2.47 6.59
CA GLN A 61 -2.66 -3.71 6.30
C GLN A 61 -1.51 -3.96 7.31
N THR A 62 -1.70 -3.59 8.56
CA THR A 62 -0.83 -3.92 9.69
C THR A 62 -1.31 -5.18 10.38
N PHE A 63 -0.41 -5.87 11.09
CA PHE A 63 -0.82 -6.84 12.10
C PHE A 63 -0.98 -6.11 13.43
N ASP A 64 -2.19 -6.10 13.96
CA ASP A 64 -2.52 -5.44 15.21
C ASP A 64 -2.73 -6.50 16.30
N ILE A 65 -1.79 -6.61 17.24
CA ILE A 65 -1.81 -7.61 18.32
C ILE A 65 -2.31 -6.95 19.60
N THR A 66 -3.35 -7.51 20.21
CA THR A 66 -4.06 -6.96 21.35
C THR A 66 -3.63 -7.57 22.68
N GLY A 67 -3.96 -6.91 23.81
CA GLY A 67 -3.78 -7.45 25.14
C GLY A 67 -2.36 -7.39 25.71
N ILE A 68 -1.43 -6.68 25.08
CA ILE A 68 -0.04 -6.59 25.55
C ILE A 68 0.03 -5.69 26.77
N LYS A 69 0.49 -6.23 27.90
CA LYS A 69 0.68 -5.46 29.13
C LYS A 69 1.93 -4.58 29.04
N TYR A 70 1.88 -3.42 29.72
CA TYR A 70 2.98 -2.46 29.72
C TYR A 70 4.34 -3.08 30.10
N GLU A 71 4.34 -3.95 31.09
CA GLU A 71 5.53 -4.65 31.59
C GLU A 71 6.20 -5.58 30.57
N ASN A 72 5.43 -6.06 29.58
CA ASN A 72 5.90 -6.99 28.56
C ASN A 72 6.47 -6.25 27.31
N ILE A 73 6.25 -4.94 27.18
CA ILE A 73 6.68 -4.17 26.01
C ILE A 73 8.17 -4.29 25.72
N PRO A 74 9.10 -4.23 26.68
CA PRO A 74 10.52 -4.41 26.40
C PRO A 74 10.85 -5.77 25.78
N ALA A 75 10.23 -6.85 26.27
CA ALA A 75 10.44 -8.20 25.72
C ALA A 75 9.88 -8.35 24.31
N VAL A 76 8.71 -7.76 24.05
CA VAL A 76 8.12 -7.71 22.69
C VAL A 76 9.03 -6.97 21.73
N ASN A 77 9.59 -5.83 22.14
CA ASN A 77 10.51 -5.04 21.31
C ASN A 77 11.79 -5.81 20.98
N GLU A 78 12.39 -6.47 21.96
CA GLU A 78 13.55 -7.32 21.75
C GLU A 78 13.26 -8.46 20.75
N TYR A 79 12.10 -9.09 20.89
CA TYR A 79 11.67 -10.16 19.97
C TYR A 79 11.43 -9.64 18.55
N LEU A 80 10.95 -8.40 18.38
CA LEU A 80 10.70 -7.77 17.09
C LEU A 80 11.95 -7.26 16.38
N GLU A 81 13.09 -7.15 17.06
CA GLU A 81 14.31 -6.55 16.49
C GLU A 81 14.71 -7.21 15.17
N GLN A 82 14.67 -8.54 15.11
CA GLN A 82 14.99 -9.28 13.89
C GLN A 82 13.98 -9.03 12.77
N TYR A 83 12.68 -8.96 13.07
CA TYR A 83 11.65 -8.63 12.09
C TYR A 83 11.86 -7.24 11.50
N ILE A 84 12.14 -6.25 12.35
CA ILE A 84 12.40 -4.87 11.93
C ILE A 84 13.62 -4.82 11.02
N LYS A 85 14.70 -5.52 11.39
CA LYS A 85 15.89 -5.61 10.57
C LYS A 85 15.61 -6.22 9.19
N GLU A 86 14.94 -7.35 9.13
CA GLU A 86 14.65 -8.04 7.86
C GLU A 86 13.65 -7.27 6.99
N VAL A 87 12.59 -6.72 7.56
CA VAL A 87 11.51 -6.08 6.79
C VAL A 87 11.81 -4.61 6.49
N ASP A 88 12.18 -3.83 7.48
CA ASP A 88 12.38 -2.40 7.26
C ASP A 88 13.76 -2.09 6.65
N ALA A 89 14.84 -2.65 7.21
CA ALA A 89 16.19 -2.35 6.73
C ALA A 89 16.53 -3.13 5.45
N GLU A 90 16.42 -4.45 5.46
CA GLU A 90 16.89 -5.27 4.32
C GLU A 90 15.90 -5.29 3.16
N LEU A 91 14.60 -5.50 3.43
CA LEU A 91 13.59 -5.60 2.36
C LEU A 91 13.22 -4.22 1.78
N CYS A 92 13.13 -3.18 2.61
CA CYS A 92 12.72 -1.84 2.20
C CYS A 92 13.88 -0.86 2.06
N GLY A 93 15.07 -1.18 2.57
CA GLY A 93 16.25 -0.32 2.49
C GLY A 93 16.17 0.92 3.40
N VAL A 94 15.42 0.84 4.48
CA VAL A 94 15.34 1.92 5.48
C VAL A 94 16.68 2.03 6.20
N ASN A 95 17.26 3.23 6.23
CA ASN A 95 18.48 3.47 7.00
C ASN A 95 18.12 3.64 8.48
N MET A 96 18.32 2.59 9.26
CA MET A 96 18.00 2.58 10.69
C MET A 96 18.90 3.52 11.50
N ASP A 97 20.10 3.85 11.01
CA ASP A 97 21.00 4.79 11.70
C ASP A 97 20.47 6.23 11.65
N THR A 98 19.81 6.62 10.57
CA THR A 98 19.15 7.94 10.50
C THR A 98 17.99 8.07 11.47
N VAL A 99 17.34 6.97 11.80
CA VAL A 99 16.27 6.92 12.78
C VAL A 99 16.77 7.22 14.19
N ALA A 100 17.96 6.76 14.52
CA ALA A 100 18.58 6.97 15.84
C ALA A 100 19.04 8.43 16.06
N HIS A 101 19.18 9.22 15.01
CA HIS A 101 19.67 10.61 15.07
C HIS A 101 18.58 11.67 15.05
N GLU A 102 17.33 11.29 14.89
CA GLU A 102 16.21 12.22 14.99
C GLU A 102 16.12 12.80 16.42
N PRO A 103 15.82 14.10 16.57
CA PRO A 103 15.85 14.80 17.88
C PRO A 103 14.79 14.32 18.87
N GLN A 104 13.94 13.39 18.49
CA GLN A 104 13.02 12.73 19.40
C GLN A 104 13.75 11.58 20.11
N PRO A 105 13.62 11.44 21.43
CA PRO A 105 14.28 10.37 22.17
C PRO A 105 13.63 9.02 21.80
N TRP A 106 14.05 8.47 20.68
CA TRP A 106 13.73 7.11 20.31
C TRP A 106 14.75 6.17 20.94
N ASP A 107 14.24 5.21 21.68
CA ASP A 107 15.05 4.12 22.21
C ASP A 107 15.00 2.97 21.19
N PRO A 108 16.13 2.54 20.58
CA PRO A 108 16.18 1.41 19.67
C PRO A 108 15.60 0.13 20.27
N LYS A 109 15.62 -0.01 21.59
CA LYS A 109 15.01 -1.13 22.32
C LYS A 109 13.49 -1.00 22.45
N ALA A 110 12.91 0.07 21.99
CA ALA A 110 11.51 0.39 22.15
C ALA A 110 10.62 0.05 20.94
N GLY A 111 11.09 -0.73 19.98
CA GLY A 111 10.31 -1.17 18.81
C GLY A 111 10.30 -0.16 17.67
N TYR A 112 9.24 -0.13 16.87
CA TYR A 112 9.15 0.74 15.70
C TYR A 112 9.17 2.22 16.04
N PRO A 113 10.07 3.01 15.45
CA PRO A 113 10.11 4.47 15.63
C PRO A 113 9.05 5.16 14.77
N THR A 114 7.79 4.93 15.00
CA THR A 114 6.73 5.47 14.17
C THR A 114 5.95 6.59 14.81
N ILE A 115 6.51 7.79 14.79
CA ILE A 115 5.66 8.97 14.85
C ILE A 115 5.32 9.34 13.41
N GLY A 116 4.09 9.26 13.01
CA GLY A 116 3.66 9.99 11.85
C GLY A 116 3.40 9.15 10.62
N ALA A 117 4.40 8.70 9.89
CA ALA A 117 4.18 7.93 8.67
C ALA A 117 3.40 6.64 8.96
N ARG A 118 2.20 6.56 8.40
CA ARG A 118 1.37 5.36 8.50
C ARG A 118 1.90 4.29 7.56
N ASN A 119 1.59 3.01 7.84
CA ASN A 119 1.91 1.93 6.92
C ASN A 119 1.39 2.25 5.52
N ILE A 120 2.22 2.10 4.49
CA ILE A 120 1.81 2.22 3.09
C ILE A 120 0.89 1.06 2.77
N THR A 121 -0.32 1.37 2.30
CA THR A 121 -1.26 0.34 1.85
C THR A 121 -1.17 0.18 0.33
N ALA A 122 -1.26 -1.07 -0.14
CA ALA A 122 -1.24 -1.36 -1.56
C ALA A 122 -2.19 -2.51 -1.90
N CYS A 123 -2.78 -2.50 -3.09
CA CYS A 123 -3.45 -3.67 -3.63
C CYS A 123 -2.41 -4.63 -4.22
N VAL A 124 -2.80 -5.86 -4.57
CA VAL A 124 -1.87 -6.86 -5.15
C VAL A 124 -1.23 -6.46 -6.49
N GLY A 125 -1.73 -5.38 -7.13
CA GLY A 125 -1.16 -4.83 -8.36
C GLY A 125 -0.97 -5.88 -9.45
N ASN A 126 -0.05 -5.62 -10.39
CA ASN A 126 0.28 -6.58 -11.44
C ASN A 126 1.15 -7.75 -10.96
N TYR A 127 1.44 -7.82 -9.66
CA TYR A 127 2.07 -9.00 -9.10
C TYR A 127 1.18 -10.24 -9.27
N HIS A 128 -0.14 -10.07 -9.11
CA HIS A 128 -1.11 -11.16 -9.24
C HIS A 128 -2.43 -10.77 -9.93
N CYS A 129 -2.80 -9.51 -9.96
CA CYS A 129 -4.06 -9.06 -10.55
C CYS A 129 -3.93 -8.82 -12.05
N ILE A 130 -4.83 -9.43 -12.84
CA ILE A 130 -4.89 -9.26 -14.31
C ILE A 130 -5.16 -7.82 -14.75
N CYS A 131 -5.78 -7.00 -13.89
CA CYS A 131 -6.06 -5.58 -14.16
C CYS A 131 -4.91 -4.67 -13.76
N GLY A 132 -3.87 -5.19 -13.07
CA GLY A 132 -2.76 -4.38 -12.58
C GLY A 132 -1.92 -3.78 -13.70
N ASN A 133 -1.63 -2.47 -13.60
CA ASN A 133 -0.75 -1.74 -14.51
C ASN A 133 0.65 -1.53 -13.93
N CYS A 134 0.82 -1.73 -12.62
CA CYS A 134 2.11 -1.56 -11.94
C CYS A 134 2.29 -2.55 -10.78
N ASN A 135 3.55 -2.79 -10.42
CA ASN A 135 3.91 -3.52 -9.21
C ASN A 135 3.81 -2.58 -8.00
N THR A 136 2.75 -2.72 -7.25
CA THR A 136 2.42 -1.87 -6.10
C THR A 136 3.34 -2.11 -4.91
N PHE A 137 3.79 -3.35 -4.70
CA PHE A 137 4.69 -3.72 -3.61
C PHE A 137 6.09 -3.17 -3.82
N GLU A 138 6.63 -3.29 -5.04
CA GLU A 138 7.91 -2.70 -5.40
C GLU A 138 7.90 -1.18 -5.20
N LEU A 139 6.80 -0.53 -5.60
CA LEU A 139 6.65 0.91 -5.42
C LEU A 139 6.53 1.29 -3.94
N ALA A 140 5.76 0.53 -3.15
CA ALA A 140 5.63 0.76 -1.72
C ALA A 140 7.00 0.66 -1.01
N ARG A 141 7.78 -0.37 -1.31
CA ARG A 141 9.12 -0.57 -0.75
C ARG A 141 10.10 0.54 -1.14
N LYS A 142 10.01 1.06 -2.36
CA LYS A 142 10.84 2.21 -2.80
C LYS A 142 10.46 3.52 -2.11
N ILE A 143 9.20 3.67 -1.70
CA ILE A 143 8.73 4.88 -1.01
C ILE A 143 9.02 4.79 0.50
N GLU A 144 9.01 3.59 1.09
CA GLU A 144 9.19 3.40 2.53
C GLU A 144 10.41 4.14 3.10
N PRO A 145 11.65 4.01 2.55
CA PRO A 145 12.81 4.70 3.10
C PRO A 145 12.79 6.23 2.96
N ILE A 146 11.90 6.75 2.12
CA ILE A 146 11.75 8.20 1.94
C ILE A 146 10.85 8.80 3.04
N ILE A 147 9.86 8.04 3.49
CA ILE A 147 8.85 8.51 4.44
C ILE A 147 9.08 8.04 5.87
N PHE A 148 9.86 7.00 6.05
CA PHE A 148 10.12 6.38 7.33
C PHE A 148 11.54 6.69 7.83
N PRO A 149 11.72 7.12 9.07
CA PRO A 149 10.70 7.58 10.00
C PRO A 149 10.38 9.07 9.77
N SER A 150 9.14 9.42 9.57
CA SER A 150 8.70 10.80 9.40
C SER A 150 7.84 11.25 10.57
N HIS A 151 7.99 12.51 11.00
CA HIS A 151 7.14 13.13 12.02
C HIS A 151 5.75 13.50 11.49
N TYR A 152 5.55 13.47 10.18
CA TYR A 152 4.30 13.85 9.54
C TYR A 152 3.30 12.70 9.53
N HIS A 153 2.06 13.01 9.85
CA HIS A 153 0.96 12.06 9.85
C HIS A 153 0.43 11.84 8.43
N ILE A 154 1.18 11.08 7.63
CA ILE A 154 0.91 10.86 6.20
C ILE A 154 0.32 9.47 5.98
N LYS A 155 -0.72 9.41 5.16
CA LYS A 155 -1.34 8.18 4.68
C LYS A 155 -1.09 8.06 3.18
N ILE A 156 -0.36 7.03 2.76
CA ILE A 156 -0.09 6.71 1.37
C ILE A 156 -0.84 5.43 0.99
N ASN A 157 -1.45 5.43 -0.18
CA ASN A 157 -2.14 4.26 -0.71
C ASN A 157 -1.83 4.08 -2.20
N ILE A 158 -1.54 2.85 -2.60
CA ILE A 158 -1.13 2.51 -3.97
C ILE A 158 -2.13 1.52 -4.57
N ALA A 159 -2.80 1.93 -5.63
CA ALA A 159 -3.66 1.07 -6.44
C ALA A 159 -2.98 0.69 -7.76
N GLY A 160 -3.02 -0.57 -8.12
CA GLY A 160 -2.38 -1.10 -9.33
C GLY A 160 -3.08 -0.69 -10.64
N CYS A 161 -4.34 -0.26 -10.59
CA CYS A 161 -5.12 0.14 -11.76
C CYS A 161 -6.24 1.12 -11.37
N PRO A 162 -6.91 1.76 -12.36
CA PRO A 162 -7.99 2.73 -12.11
C PRO A 162 -9.24 2.20 -11.41
N ASN A 163 -9.41 0.89 -11.22
CA ASN A 163 -10.48 0.35 -10.36
C ASN A 163 -10.34 0.80 -8.90
N ASP A 164 -9.13 1.17 -8.50
CA ASP A 164 -8.84 1.75 -7.19
C ASP A 164 -9.50 0.99 -6.01
N CYS A 165 -9.33 -0.35 -6.00
CA CYS A 165 -10.00 -1.25 -5.05
C CYS A 165 -9.71 -0.91 -3.58
N ASN A 166 -8.52 -0.39 -3.28
CA ASN A 166 -8.13 0.02 -1.93
C ASN A 166 -8.28 1.53 -1.66
N LYS A 167 -8.99 2.26 -2.56
CA LYS A 167 -9.39 3.65 -2.34
C LYS A 167 -8.23 4.64 -2.19
N ALA A 168 -7.24 4.55 -3.07
CA ALA A 168 -6.09 5.45 -3.10
C ALA A 168 -6.51 6.92 -3.20
N HIS A 169 -7.59 7.24 -3.92
CA HIS A 169 -8.12 8.60 -4.06
C HIS A 169 -8.64 9.23 -2.76
N LEU A 170 -8.79 8.46 -1.68
CA LEU A 170 -9.23 8.96 -0.38
C LEU A 170 -8.07 9.19 0.61
N CYS A 171 -6.82 8.93 0.22
CA CYS A 171 -5.65 9.11 1.08
C CYS A 171 -4.94 10.44 0.84
N ASP A 172 -4.08 10.86 1.78
CA ASP A 172 -3.30 12.09 1.64
C ASP A 172 -2.46 12.08 0.36
N PHE A 173 -1.88 10.89 0.05
CA PHE A 173 -1.24 10.58 -1.21
C PHE A 173 -1.82 9.29 -1.81
N GLY A 174 -2.49 9.41 -2.93
CA GLY A 174 -3.00 8.30 -3.72
C GLY A 174 -2.15 8.10 -4.97
N ILE A 175 -1.69 6.88 -5.23
CA ILE A 175 -0.92 6.54 -6.42
C ILE A 175 -1.68 5.43 -7.16
N ILE A 176 -2.07 5.69 -8.41
CA ILE A 176 -2.84 4.76 -9.22
C ILE A 176 -2.07 4.43 -10.49
N GLY A 177 -1.77 3.15 -10.70
CA GLY A 177 -1.15 2.69 -11.94
C GLY A 177 -2.09 2.84 -13.13
N VAL A 178 -1.64 3.52 -14.18
CA VAL A 178 -2.41 3.73 -15.41
C VAL A 178 -1.64 3.21 -16.61
N ALA A 179 -2.37 2.70 -17.61
CA ALA A 179 -1.80 2.32 -18.91
C ALA A 179 -1.94 3.47 -19.90
N ARG A 180 -0.88 3.73 -20.66
CA ARG A 180 -0.98 4.51 -21.90
C ARG A 180 -0.99 3.55 -23.07
N MET A 181 -1.93 3.75 -23.98
CA MET A 181 -2.14 2.91 -25.13
C MET A 181 -1.87 3.66 -26.43
N THR A 182 -1.27 2.97 -27.39
CA THR A 182 -1.10 3.43 -28.75
C THR A 182 -2.04 2.64 -29.66
N TYR A 183 -2.75 3.32 -30.54
CA TYR A 183 -3.63 2.72 -31.53
C TYR A 183 -2.94 2.63 -32.90
N HIS A 184 -3.02 1.47 -33.52
CA HIS A 184 -2.45 1.13 -34.82
C HIS A 184 -3.60 0.83 -35.80
N PRO A 185 -4.12 1.85 -36.53
CA PRO A 185 -5.27 1.67 -37.38
C PRO A 185 -5.04 0.66 -38.52
N GLU A 186 -3.79 0.47 -38.96
CA GLU A 186 -3.40 -0.51 -39.98
C GLU A 186 -3.65 -1.96 -39.57
N ARG A 187 -3.66 -2.26 -38.25
CA ARG A 187 -3.95 -3.58 -37.71
C ARG A 187 -5.41 -3.78 -37.34
N CYS A 188 -6.19 -2.72 -37.40
CA CYS A 188 -7.59 -2.75 -36.96
C CYS A 188 -8.50 -3.36 -38.02
N ILE A 189 -9.28 -4.37 -37.63
CA ILE A 189 -10.28 -5.03 -38.51
C ILE A 189 -11.72 -4.53 -38.23
N GLY A 190 -11.92 -3.51 -37.44
CA GLY A 190 -13.24 -2.93 -37.17
C GLY A 190 -14.20 -3.81 -36.33
N CYS A 191 -13.71 -4.82 -35.60
CA CYS A 191 -14.56 -5.79 -34.88
C CYS A 191 -15.30 -5.23 -33.65
N GLY A 192 -14.99 -4.02 -33.19
CA GLY A 192 -15.64 -3.37 -32.05
C GLY A 192 -15.38 -3.99 -30.66
N ALA A 193 -14.49 -5.01 -30.55
CA ALA A 193 -14.22 -5.68 -29.27
C ALA A 193 -13.70 -4.72 -28.20
N CYS A 194 -12.83 -3.79 -28.57
CA CYS A 194 -12.30 -2.77 -27.66
C CYS A 194 -13.34 -1.74 -27.24
N VAL A 195 -14.33 -1.44 -28.10
CA VAL A 195 -15.46 -0.56 -27.76
C VAL A 195 -16.30 -1.21 -26.66
N ARG A 196 -16.71 -2.47 -26.88
CA ARG A 196 -17.48 -3.23 -25.87
C ARG A 196 -16.72 -3.35 -24.53
N ALA A 197 -15.40 -3.61 -24.58
CA ALA A 197 -14.58 -3.65 -23.37
C ALA A 197 -14.51 -2.29 -22.66
N CYS A 198 -14.49 -1.19 -23.40
CA CYS A 198 -14.51 0.16 -22.85
C CYS A 198 -15.86 0.52 -22.20
N GLU A 199 -16.96 0.01 -22.74
CA GLU A 199 -18.31 0.17 -22.16
C GLU A 199 -18.45 -0.53 -20.81
N HIS A 200 -17.92 -1.77 -20.71
CA HIS A 200 -17.93 -2.52 -19.46
C HIS A 200 -16.94 -1.96 -18.43
N GLY A 201 -15.83 -1.41 -18.88
CA GLY A 201 -14.71 -1.00 -18.03
C GLY A 201 -14.80 0.36 -17.39
N ALA A 202 -15.57 1.33 -17.87
CA ALA A 202 -15.83 2.59 -17.17
C ALA A 202 -16.27 3.80 -18.02
N THR A 203 -15.65 4.12 -19.16
CA THR A 203 -15.72 5.52 -19.64
C THR A 203 -16.33 5.70 -21.01
N ARG A 204 -16.57 4.62 -21.76
CA ARG A 204 -17.19 4.63 -23.10
C ARG A 204 -16.52 5.62 -24.05
N VAL A 205 -15.19 5.74 -23.97
CA VAL A 205 -14.42 6.72 -24.75
C VAL A 205 -14.00 6.21 -26.14
N LEU A 206 -14.31 4.94 -26.45
CA LEU A 206 -14.04 4.35 -27.74
C LEU A 206 -15.33 4.19 -28.53
N SER A 207 -15.29 4.57 -29.80
CA SER A 207 -16.38 4.39 -30.76
C SER A 207 -15.85 3.79 -32.05
N LEU A 208 -16.70 3.07 -32.76
CA LEU A 208 -16.41 2.59 -34.11
C LEU A 208 -16.95 3.60 -35.13
N ASN A 209 -16.08 4.17 -35.94
CA ASN A 209 -16.49 5.00 -37.04
C ASN A 209 -16.99 4.10 -38.20
N GLU A 210 -18.29 4.15 -38.50
CA GLU A 210 -18.92 3.30 -39.50
C GLU A 210 -18.40 3.57 -40.92
N GLY A 211 -17.99 4.80 -41.22
CA GLY A 211 -17.48 5.19 -42.54
C GLY A 211 -16.08 4.66 -42.83
N THR A 212 -15.21 4.60 -41.80
CA THR A 212 -13.81 4.16 -41.97
C THR A 212 -13.57 2.74 -41.44
N GLY A 213 -14.49 2.17 -40.66
CA GLY A 213 -14.30 0.91 -39.97
C GLY A 213 -13.19 0.94 -38.93
N LYS A 214 -12.79 2.13 -38.48
CA LYS A 214 -11.70 2.30 -37.49
C LYS A 214 -12.22 2.82 -36.16
N ILE A 215 -11.40 2.68 -35.13
CA ILE A 215 -11.75 3.12 -33.80
C ILE A 215 -11.34 4.58 -33.60
N GLU A 216 -12.26 5.35 -33.09
CA GLU A 216 -12.04 6.70 -32.59
C GLU A 216 -11.95 6.68 -31.05
N LYS A 217 -11.15 7.55 -30.51
CA LYS A 217 -10.95 7.67 -29.06
C LYS A 217 -11.15 9.11 -28.61
N ASP A 218 -12.08 9.33 -27.68
CA ASP A 218 -12.14 10.57 -26.93
C ASP A 218 -10.99 10.59 -25.89
N PRO A 219 -10.02 11.51 -26.04
CA PRO A 219 -8.88 11.57 -25.14
C PRO A 219 -9.26 12.08 -23.74
N CYS A 220 -10.37 12.82 -23.62
CA CYS A 220 -10.70 13.58 -22.43
C CYS A 220 -11.01 12.70 -21.20
N CYS A 221 -11.71 11.58 -21.42
CA CYS A 221 -12.28 10.79 -20.32
C CYS A 221 -11.62 9.42 -20.13
N CYS A 222 -10.53 9.12 -20.84
CA CYS A 222 -9.83 7.84 -20.71
C CYS A 222 -9.13 7.72 -19.37
N VAL A 223 -9.53 6.72 -18.56
CA VAL A 223 -8.93 6.47 -17.25
C VAL A 223 -7.61 5.68 -17.32
N GLY A 224 -7.25 5.12 -18.48
CA GLY A 224 -6.01 4.34 -18.63
C GLY A 224 -6.10 2.94 -17.99
N CYS A 225 -7.23 2.26 -18.09
CA CYS A 225 -7.39 0.90 -17.55
C CYS A 225 -6.65 -0.18 -18.38
N GLY A 226 -6.47 0.04 -19.69
CA GLY A 226 -5.79 -0.91 -20.59
C GLY A 226 -6.67 -2.05 -21.10
N GLU A 227 -7.99 -2.06 -20.83
CA GLU A 227 -8.89 -3.13 -21.27
C GLU A 227 -8.99 -3.25 -22.79
N CYS A 228 -8.89 -2.12 -23.52
CA CYS A 228 -8.87 -2.13 -24.98
C CYS A 228 -7.69 -2.93 -25.58
N VAL A 229 -6.55 -2.97 -24.87
CA VAL A 229 -5.39 -3.78 -25.30
C VAL A 229 -5.69 -5.26 -25.15
N LYS A 230 -6.26 -5.66 -24.01
CA LYS A 230 -6.59 -7.07 -23.71
C LYS A 230 -7.68 -7.61 -24.66
N ALA A 231 -8.65 -6.78 -24.99
CA ALA A 231 -9.78 -7.16 -25.84
C ALA A 231 -9.45 -7.20 -27.34
N CYS A 232 -8.32 -6.63 -27.77
CA CYS A 232 -8.00 -6.50 -29.19
C CYS A 232 -7.38 -7.78 -29.78
N PRO A 233 -8.07 -8.53 -30.67
CA PRO A 233 -7.56 -9.79 -31.19
C PRO A 233 -6.40 -9.60 -32.19
N THR A 234 -6.25 -8.42 -32.78
CA THR A 234 -5.23 -8.13 -33.80
C THR A 234 -4.08 -7.28 -33.28
N SER A 235 -4.04 -7.04 -31.97
CA SER A 235 -3.04 -6.14 -31.35
C SER A 235 -2.99 -4.75 -31.99
N ALA A 236 -4.13 -4.25 -32.49
CA ALA A 236 -4.24 -2.87 -32.97
C ALA A 236 -4.11 -1.85 -31.82
N TRP A 237 -4.34 -2.27 -30.59
CA TRP A 237 -3.99 -1.52 -29.39
C TRP A 237 -2.78 -2.15 -28.72
N THR A 238 -1.76 -1.35 -28.47
CA THR A 238 -0.56 -1.76 -27.73
C THR A 238 -0.39 -0.91 -26.48
N ARG A 239 0.21 -1.47 -25.45
CA ARG A 239 0.56 -0.76 -24.22
C ARG A 239 1.97 -0.20 -24.35
N GLN A 240 2.20 1.04 -23.93
CA GLN A 240 3.54 1.57 -23.79
C GLN A 240 4.26 0.85 -22.65
N GLU A 241 5.53 0.54 -22.81
CA GLU A 241 6.36 -0.16 -21.82
C GLU A 241 6.60 0.68 -20.57
N THR A 242 6.71 1.99 -20.73
CA THR A 242 6.88 2.94 -19.63
C THR A 242 5.70 2.87 -18.67
N LYS A 243 6.01 2.78 -17.39
CA LYS A 243 5.00 2.79 -16.30
C LYS A 243 4.53 4.22 -16.05
N PHE A 244 3.23 4.42 -16.02
CA PHE A 244 2.61 5.71 -15.74
C PHE A 244 1.76 5.63 -14.48
N TYR A 245 1.74 6.71 -13.75
CA TYR A 245 0.99 6.83 -12.51
C TYR A 245 0.14 8.10 -12.51
N ARG A 246 -1.07 7.97 -11.98
CA ARG A 246 -1.86 9.13 -11.56
C ARG A 246 -1.58 9.33 -10.08
N VAL A 247 -1.10 10.51 -9.72
CA VAL A 247 -0.89 10.91 -8.33
C VAL A 247 -2.01 11.84 -7.91
N ILE A 248 -2.63 11.54 -6.78
CA ILE A 248 -3.72 12.31 -6.18
C ILE A 248 -3.22 12.81 -4.84
N LEU A 249 -3.38 14.10 -4.59
CA LEU A 249 -2.96 14.77 -3.36
C LEU A 249 -4.18 15.34 -2.64
N GLY A 250 -4.17 15.29 -1.31
CA GLY A 250 -5.19 15.92 -0.48
C GLY A 250 -6.51 15.14 -0.41
N GLY A 251 -6.51 13.84 -0.69
CA GLY A 251 -7.62 12.96 -0.37
C GLY A 251 -7.83 12.92 1.14
N ARG A 252 -9.08 12.86 1.59
CA ARG A 252 -9.43 12.85 3.01
C ARG A 252 -10.34 11.67 3.33
N THR A 253 -9.83 10.73 4.09
CA THR A 253 -10.67 9.83 4.88
C THR A 253 -10.86 10.46 6.25
N ALA A 254 -12.09 10.64 6.62
CA ALA A 254 -12.45 11.11 7.96
C ALA A 254 -11.93 10.14 9.02
#